data_02b6213fd9d10037e0b718e21285fe7d
#
_entry.id   02b6213fd9d10037e0b718e21285fe7d
#
_cell.length_a   1.000
_cell.length_b   1.000
_cell.length_c   1.000
_cell.angle_alpha   90.00
_cell.angle_beta   90.00
_cell.angle_gamma   90.00
#
_symmetry.space_group_name_H-M   'P 1'
#
loop_
_entity.id
_entity.type
_entity.pdbx_description
1 polymer ?
#
loop_
_entity_poly.entity_id
_entity_poly.type
_entity_poly.pdbx_seq_one_letter_code
_entity_poly.pdbx_strand_id
1 'polypeptide(L)'
;MSDGTGEVVCKTCPRHCRLANGAIGFCRARRAEGCRVVAANYGKISSIALDPIEKKPIAFFHSGSNVLSVGSYGCNLRCPFCQNDGISQHGGDEVQCRTATPAELADLAARFKDEQGNIGLAYTYNEPLVGWEFVRDSAKAIRKRGMLNVLVSNGCASEEVIAELAPFIDAANIDLKGPSQDYYDWVGGDFKAVCRTIALLHEAGCHVEVTTLVVPGRNDSDADIDAISAFIASVSPDIPLHVTRFFPRWRMTDASPTPVATVRRLADIARRRLSRVLVGNC
;
A
#
# COMPACT_ATOMS: atom_id res chain seq x y z
N MET A 1 18.52 -15.13 -14.12
CA MET A 1 19.28 -16.32 -14.54
C MET A 1 18.52 -17.54 -14.02
N SER A 2 18.24 -18.54 -14.82
CA SER A 2 17.64 -19.81 -14.35
C SER A 2 18.78 -20.62 -13.70
N ASP A 3 18.52 -21.14 -12.53
CA ASP A 3 19.49 -21.92 -11.72
C ASP A 3 19.56 -23.41 -12.11
N GLY A 4 19.26 -23.76 -13.33
CA GLY A 4 19.24 -25.16 -13.82
C GLY A 4 18.01 -25.99 -13.42
N THR A 5 17.13 -25.47 -12.57
CA THR A 5 15.88 -26.13 -12.14
C THR A 5 14.69 -25.80 -13.05
N GLY A 6 14.85 -24.92 -14.04
CA GLY A 6 13.75 -24.39 -14.86
C GLY A 6 12.84 -23.41 -14.12
N GLU A 7 13.22 -23.00 -12.90
CA GLU A 7 12.52 -22.01 -12.10
C GLU A 7 13.08 -20.60 -12.31
N VAL A 8 12.22 -19.59 -12.11
CA VAL A 8 12.61 -18.18 -12.07
C VAL A 8 12.29 -17.58 -10.70
N VAL A 9 13.14 -16.66 -10.23
CA VAL A 9 12.95 -15.99 -8.95
C VAL A 9 12.26 -14.65 -9.16
N CYS A 10 11.14 -14.44 -8.47
CA CYS A 10 10.46 -13.15 -8.41
C CYS A 10 11.23 -12.15 -7.53
N LYS A 11 11.56 -10.98 -8.05
CA LYS A 11 12.30 -9.92 -7.33
C LYS A 11 11.44 -8.76 -6.85
N THR A 12 10.11 -8.89 -6.90
CA THR A 12 9.19 -7.78 -6.59
C THR A 12 9.14 -7.46 -5.09
N CYS A 13 9.33 -8.45 -4.24
CA CYS A 13 9.26 -8.28 -2.79
C CYS A 13 10.20 -9.25 -2.07
N PRO A 14 10.47 -9.09 -0.74
CA PRO A 14 11.39 -9.93 0.03
C PRO A 14 11.07 -11.43 0.06
N ARG A 15 9.88 -11.83 -0.38
CA ARG A 15 9.48 -13.24 -0.41
C ARG A 15 10.26 -14.06 -1.45
N HIS A 16 10.75 -13.44 -2.51
CA HIS A 16 11.56 -14.06 -3.57
C HIS A 16 11.01 -15.42 -4.04
N CYS A 17 9.71 -15.48 -4.39
CA CYS A 17 9.06 -16.70 -4.83
C CYS A 17 9.84 -17.36 -5.97
N ARG A 18 10.16 -18.66 -5.83
CA ARG A 18 10.69 -19.51 -6.91
C ARG A 18 9.51 -20.08 -7.67
N LEU A 19 9.48 -19.88 -8.97
CA LEU A 19 8.30 -20.16 -9.79
C LEU A 19 8.72 -20.98 -11.02
N ALA A 20 8.14 -22.17 -11.14
CA ALA A 20 8.19 -22.92 -12.39
C ALA A 20 7.38 -22.18 -13.47
N ASN A 21 7.66 -22.46 -14.74
CA ASN A 21 6.93 -21.82 -15.84
C ASN A 21 5.41 -22.01 -15.71
N GLY A 22 4.65 -20.92 -15.82
CA GLY A 22 3.19 -20.88 -15.61
C GLY A 22 2.76 -20.73 -14.15
N ALA A 23 3.65 -20.98 -13.18
CA ALA A 23 3.30 -20.88 -11.75
C ALA A 23 3.04 -19.44 -11.32
N ILE A 24 2.12 -19.30 -10.35
CA ILE A 24 1.71 -18.03 -9.77
C ILE A 24 2.36 -17.87 -8.39
N GLY A 25 2.92 -16.69 -8.11
CA GLY A 25 3.53 -16.36 -6.83
C GLY A 25 2.53 -16.23 -5.69
N PHE A 26 3.05 -16.20 -4.47
CA PHE A 26 2.27 -16.07 -3.24
C PHE A 26 1.25 -14.91 -3.27
N CYS A 27 1.60 -13.79 -3.88
CA CYS A 27 0.72 -12.62 -4.02
C CYS A 27 -0.45 -12.79 -4.98
N ARG A 28 -0.52 -13.90 -5.74
CA ARG A 28 -1.52 -14.22 -6.77
C ARG A 28 -1.54 -13.28 -7.99
N ALA A 29 -0.62 -12.34 -8.05
CA ALA A 29 -0.52 -11.32 -9.11
C ALA A 29 0.78 -11.41 -9.94
N ARG A 30 1.73 -12.27 -9.55
CA ARG A 30 2.99 -12.48 -10.27
C ARG A 30 3.00 -13.90 -10.85
N ARG A 31 3.31 -14.03 -12.15
CA ARG A 31 3.35 -15.33 -12.85
C ARG A 31 4.67 -15.49 -13.59
N ALA A 32 5.19 -16.70 -13.58
CA ALA A 32 6.35 -17.06 -14.41
C ALA A 32 5.92 -17.29 -15.86
N GLU A 33 6.58 -16.63 -16.81
CA GLU A 33 6.41 -16.84 -18.27
C GLU A 33 7.80 -17.02 -18.89
N GLY A 34 8.10 -18.28 -19.21
CA GLY A 34 9.44 -18.65 -19.67
C GLY A 34 10.50 -18.36 -18.59
N CYS A 35 11.47 -17.53 -18.91
CA CYS A 35 12.59 -17.15 -18.03
C CYS A 35 12.37 -15.85 -17.24
N ARG A 36 11.15 -15.33 -17.18
CA ARG A 36 10.84 -14.06 -16.50
C ARG A 36 9.56 -14.16 -15.67
N VAL A 37 9.43 -13.25 -14.67
CA VAL A 37 8.22 -13.09 -13.88
C VAL A 37 7.50 -11.81 -14.33
N VAL A 38 6.23 -11.92 -14.66
CA VAL A 38 5.37 -10.83 -15.15
C VAL A 38 4.24 -10.51 -14.16
N ALA A 39 3.68 -9.31 -14.26
CA ALA A 39 2.47 -8.94 -13.55
C ALA A 39 1.24 -9.51 -14.26
N ALA A 40 0.67 -10.60 -13.73
CA ALA A 40 -0.56 -11.20 -14.27
C ALA A 40 -1.78 -10.27 -14.10
N ASN A 41 -1.70 -9.31 -13.20
CA ASN A 41 -2.71 -8.29 -12.96
C ASN A 41 -2.48 -6.98 -13.74
N TYR A 42 -1.53 -6.93 -14.69
CA TYR A 42 -1.29 -5.75 -15.50
C TYR A 42 -2.55 -5.33 -16.26
N GLY A 43 -2.99 -4.09 -16.07
CA GLY A 43 -4.20 -3.56 -16.70
C GLY A 43 -5.52 -4.12 -16.16
N LYS A 44 -5.51 -4.92 -15.11
CA LYS A 44 -6.71 -5.50 -14.51
C LYS A 44 -7.22 -4.61 -13.38
N ILE A 45 -8.40 -4.01 -13.57
CA ILE A 45 -9.02 -3.09 -12.63
C ILE A 45 -10.24 -3.76 -11.99
N SER A 46 -10.15 -4.04 -10.70
CA SER A 46 -11.22 -4.61 -9.88
C SER A 46 -12.12 -3.56 -9.24
N SER A 47 -11.55 -2.38 -8.98
CA SER A 47 -12.22 -1.31 -8.25
C SER A 47 -11.83 0.05 -8.82
N ILE A 48 -12.82 0.95 -8.91
CA ILE A 48 -12.61 2.34 -9.31
C ILE A 48 -13.60 3.24 -8.58
N ALA A 49 -13.14 4.34 -8.01
CA ALA A 49 -13.97 5.34 -7.37
C ALA A 49 -13.28 6.71 -7.37
N LEU A 50 -14.05 7.78 -7.43
CA LEU A 50 -13.60 9.13 -7.14
C LEU A 50 -13.88 9.42 -5.66
N ASP A 51 -12.84 9.63 -4.88
CA ASP A 51 -12.93 9.79 -3.43
C ASP A 51 -12.18 11.05 -2.95
N PRO A 52 -12.58 11.65 -1.83
CA PRO A 52 -11.73 12.60 -1.11
C PRO A 52 -10.36 11.97 -0.80
N ILE A 53 -9.28 12.76 -0.92
CA ILE A 53 -7.91 12.28 -0.71
C ILE A 53 -7.69 11.75 0.71
N GLU A 54 -8.43 12.27 1.69
CA GLU A 54 -8.38 11.84 3.09
C GLU A 54 -8.82 10.38 3.27
N LYS A 55 -9.61 9.81 2.35
CA LYS A 55 -9.90 8.37 2.33
C LYS A 55 -8.69 7.50 1.91
N LYS A 56 -7.61 8.13 1.45
CA LYS A 56 -6.32 7.47 1.16
C LYS A 56 -5.33 7.61 2.32
N PRO A 57 -5.82 7.80 3.55
CA PRO A 57 -5.24 8.47 4.72
C PRO A 57 -4.07 9.42 4.38
N ILE A 58 -4.38 10.41 3.55
CA ILE A 58 -3.48 11.52 3.23
C ILE A 58 -4.20 12.80 3.60
N ALA A 59 -3.74 13.42 4.69
CA ALA A 59 -4.42 14.57 5.30
C ALA A 59 -3.67 15.90 5.07
N PHE A 60 -2.39 15.84 4.72
CA PHE A 60 -1.54 17.03 4.62
C PHE A 60 -1.00 17.27 3.19
N PHE A 61 -1.62 16.65 2.19
CA PHE A 61 -1.29 16.84 0.79
C PHE A 61 -2.58 17.09 0.00
N HIS A 62 -2.74 18.29 -0.56
CA HIS A 62 -3.94 18.71 -1.29
C HIS A 62 -5.27 18.40 -0.57
N SER A 63 -5.33 18.65 0.74
CA SER A 63 -6.52 18.38 1.58
C SER A 63 -7.79 18.97 0.99
N GLY A 64 -8.89 18.21 1.05
CA GLY A 64 -10.19 18.58 0.48
C GLY A 64 -10.33 18.33 -1.02
N SER A 65 -9.30 17.78 -1.69
CA SER A 65 -9.37 17.44 -3.11
C SER A 65 -9.92 16.04 -3.32
N ASN A 66 -10.46 15.80 -4.52
CA ASN A 66 -10.81 14.46 -4.97
C ASN A 66 -9.64 13.79 -5.69
N VAL A 67 -9.52 12.47 -5.56
CA VAL A 67 -8.57 11.65 -6.29
C VAL A 67 -9.25 10.40 -6.87
N LEU A 68 -9.07 10.15 -8.17
CA LEU A 68 -9.55 8.94 -8.81
C LEU A 68 -8.73 7.75 -8.28
N SER A 69 -9.41 6.78 -7.69
CA SER A 69 -8.79 5.64 -7.03
C SER A 69 -9.01 4.37 -7.82
N VAL A 70 -7.96 3.59 -8.04
CA VAL A 70 -8.02 2.32 -8.75
C VAL A 70 -7.40 1.20 -7.94
N GLY A 71 -8.00 0.01 -8.02
CA GLY A 71 -7.47 -1.22 -7.47
C GLY A 71 -7.45 -2.34 -8.48
N SER A 72 -6.62 -3.33 -8.20
CA SER A 72 -6.50 -4.56 -8.95
C SER A 72 -6.77 -5.75 -8.03
N TYR A 73 -6.04 -6.84 -8.17
CA TYR A 73 -6.11 -7.99 -7.28
C TYR A 73 -4.73 -8.42 -6.78
N GLY A 74 -4.75 -9.22 -5.71
CA GLY A 74 -3.56 -9.80 -5.11
C GLY A 74 -2.87 -8.89 -4.09
N CYS A 75 -2.16 -9.53 -3.17
CA CYS A 75 -1.36 -8.90 -2.12
C CYS A 75 -0.27 -9.85 -1.64
N ASN A 76 0.89 -9.33 -1.32
CA ASN A 76 2.01 -10.11 -0.77
C ASN A 76 1.97 -10.28 0.75
N LEU A 77 0.95 -9.75 1.43
CA LEU A 77 0.64 -10.00 2.84
C LEU A 77 -0.59 -10.91 3.01
N ARG A 78 -0.80 -11.39 4.26
CA ARG A 78 -1.93 -12.23 4.68
C ARG A 78 -2.53 -11.73 5.99
N CYS A 79 -2.69 -10.40 6.11
CA CYS A 79 -3.26 -9.78 7.31
C CYS A 79 -4.64 -10.37 7.61
N PRO A 80 -4.87 -11.04 8.76
CA PRO A 80 -6.13 -11.71 9.03
C PRO A 80 -7.32 -10.77 9.22
N PHE A 81 -7.04 -9.48 9.34
CA PHE A 81 -8.00 -8.37 9.47
C PHE A 81 -8.22 -7.59 8.16
N CYS A 82 -7.87 -8.16 7.01
CA CYS A 82 -7.94 -7.45 5.73
C CYS A 82 -9.38 -7.05 5.40
N GLN A 83 -9.62 -5.74 5.23
CA GLN A 83 -10.95 -5.26 4.85
C GLN A 83 -11.25 -5.44 3.36
N ASN A 84 -10.22 -5.65 2.54
CA ASN A 84 -10.30 -5.84 1.09
C ASN A 84 -9.92 -7.27 0.70
N ASP A 85 -10.16 -8.26 1.59
CA ASP A 85 -9.79 -9.66 1.38
C ASP A 85 -10.33 -10.22 0.05
N GLY A 86 -11.55 -9.85 -0.35
CA GLY A 86 -12.18 -10.29 -1.59
C GLY A 86 -11.40 -9.99 -2.87
N ILE A 87 -10.52 -8.99 -2.87
CA ILE A 87 -9.62 -8.70 -4.00
C ILE A 87 -8.15 -8.94 -3.67
N SER A 88 -7.75 -8.70 -2.41
CA SER A 88 -6.35 -8.83 -1.99
C SER A 88 -5.91 -10.28 -1.79
N GLN A 89 -6.84 -11.18 -1.39
CA GLN A 89 -6.52 -12.56 -1.07
C GLN A 89 -6.93 -13.56 -2.18
N HIS A 90 -7.32 -13.04 -3.33
CA HIS A 90 -7.78 -13.79 -4.50
C HIS A 90 -6.94 -13.50 -5.74
N GLY A 91 -7.00 -14.40 -6.74
CA GLY A 91 -6.32 -14.30 -8.03
C GLY A 91 -7.24 -13.82 -9.14
N GLY A 92 -6.69 -13.72 -10.36
CA GLY A 92 -7.44 -13.24 -11.51
C GLY A 92 -8.62 -14.13 -11.93
N ASP A 93 -8.63 -15.39 -11.53
CA ASP A 93 -9.72 -16.33 -11.83
C ASP A 93 -10.93 -16.12 -10.90
N GLU A 94 -10.72 -15.49 -9.74
CA GLU A 94 -11.73 -15.30 -8.69
C GLU A 94 -12.24 -13.87 -8.63
N VAL A 95 -11.43 -12.87 -9.09
CA VAL A 95 -11.74 -11.45 -9.01
C VAL A 95 -12.22 -10.93 -10.36
N GLN A 96 -13.44 -10.38 -10.38
CA GLN A 96 -13.94 -9.71 -11.57
C GLN A 96 -13.15 -8.42 -11.84
N CYS A 97 -12.57 -8.33 -13.03
CA CYS A 97 -11.79 -7.18 -13.46
C CYS A 97 -12.23 -6.68 -14.84
N ARG A 98 -12.19 -5.37 -15.01
CA ARG A 98 -12.16 -4.74 -16.34
C ARG A 98 -10.72 -4.57 -16.77
N THR A 99 -10.46 -4.59 -18.07
CA THR A 99 -9.12 -4.29 -18.60
C THR A 99 -9.06 -2.81 -18.95
N ALA A 100 -7.99 -2.14 -18.55
CA ALA A 100 -7.71 -0.76 -18.90
C ALA A 100 -6.21 -0.59 -19.19
N THR A 101 -5.89 0.24 -20.18
CA THR A 101 -4.53 0.69 -20.46
C THR A 101 -4.15 1.88 -19.57
N PRO A 102 -2.86 2.17 -19.37
CA PRO A 102 -2.41 3.39 -18.71
C PRO A 102 -2.97 4.68 -19.34
N ALA A 103 -3.12 4.72 -20.66
CA ALA A 103 -3.68 5.86 -21.37
C ALA A 103 -5.16 6.07 -21.06
N GLU A 104 -5.96 5.00 -21.09
CA GLU A 104 -7.39 5.06 -20.75
C GLU A 104 -7.63 5.54 -19.32
N LEU A 105 -6.79 5.11 -18.36
CA LEU A 105 -6.87 5.62 -16.98
C LEU A 105 -6.50 7.10 -16.89
N ALA A 106 -5.49 7.54 -17.64
CA ALA A 106 -5.11 8.95 -17.68
C ALA A 106 -6.19 9.83 -18.31
N ASP A 107 -6.85 9.35 -19.37
CA ASP A 107 -7.96 10.04 -20.02
C ASP A 107 -9.18 10.12 -19.08
N LEU A 108 -9.48 9.05 -18.37
CA LEU A 108 -10.55 9.03 -17.37
C LEU A 108 -10.25 10.00 -16.22
N ALA A 109 -9.03 10.00 -15.71
CA ALA A 109 -8.61 10.91 -14.65
C ALA A 109 -8.70 12.39 -15.09
N ALA A 110 -8.29 12.71 -16.34
CA ALA A 110 -8.38 14.04 -16.89
C ALA A 110 -9.84 14.51 -17.03
N ARG A 111 -10.74 13.64 -17.49
CA ARG A 111 -12.17 13.96 -17.54
C ARG A 111 -12.74 14.32 -16.16
N PHE A 112 -12.41 13.54 -15.12
CA PHE A 112 -12.85 13.86 -13.76
C PHE A 112 -12.15 15.11 -13.18
N LYS A 113 -10.99 15.51 -13.69
CA LYS A 113 -10.36 16.79 -13.33
C LYS A 113 -11.28 17.96 -13.70
N ASP A 114 -11.77 17.96 -14.93
CA ASP A 114 -12.60 19.03 -15.46
C ASP A 114 -14.00 19.02 -14.84
N GLU A 115 -14.57 17.85 -14.61
CA GLU A 115 -15.95 17.68 -14.12
C GLU A 115 -16.07 17.79 -12.59
N GLN A 116 -15.10 17.29 -11.82
CA GLN A 116 -15.23 17.06 -10.38
C GLN A 116 -13.97 17.39 -9.57
N GLY A 117 -13.02 18.14 -10.13
CA GLY A 117 -11.82 18.59 -9.41
C GLY A 117 -10.87 17.46 -9.03
N ASN A 118 -10.81 16.39 -9.81
CA ASN A 118 -9.86 15.30 -9.59
C ASN A 118 -8.42 15.80 -9.75
N ILE A 119 -7.56 15.57 -8.75
CA ILE A 119 -6.15 15.99 -8.82
C ILE A 119 -5.23 14.94 -9.45
N GLY A 120 -5.66 13.67 -9.55
CA GLY A 120 -4.77 12.62 -10.03
C GLY A 120 -5.32 11.21 -9.93
N LEU A 121 -4.42 10.25 -9.88
CA LEU A 121 -4.73 8.83 -9.74
C LEU A 121 -4.12 8.25 -8.47
N ALA A 122 -4.93 7.57 -7.66
CA ALA A 122 -4.50 6.82 -6.49
C ALA A 122 -4.52 5.30 -6.79
N TYR A 123 -3.38 4.65 -6.59
CA TYR A 123 -3.21 3.20 -6.66
C TYR A 123 -3.43 2.62 -5.27
N THR A 124 -4.51 1.83 -5.08
CA THR A 124 -4.98 1.46 -3.74
C THR A 124 -5.84 0.18 -3.75
N TYR A 125 -6.56 -0.10 -2.67
CA TYR A 125 -7.49 -1.19 -2.38
C TYR A 125 -6.85 -2.56 -2.20
N ASN A 126 -6.13 -3.12 -3.18
CA ASN A 126 -5.24 -4.27 -3.02
C ASN A 126 -3.80 -3.79 -2.73
N GLU A 127 -2.78 -4.62 -2.97
CA GLU A 127 -1.39 -4.16 -2.91
C GLU A 127 -0.90 -3.73 -4.31
N PRO A 128 -0.73 -2.43 -4.58
CA PRO A 128 -0.32 -1.95 -5.90
C PRO A 128 1.08 -2.41 -6.32
N LEU A 129 2.01 -2.57 -5.35
CA LEU A 129 3.41 -2.90 -5.64
C LEU A 129 3.60 -4.31 -6.22
N VAL A 130 2.62 -5.23 -6.08
CA VAL A 130 2.69 -6.54 -6.75
C VAL A 130 2.47 -6.45 -8.26
N GLY A 131 1.88 -5.35 -8.74
CA GLY A 131 1.70 -5.01 -10.16
C GLY A 131 2.40 -3.71 -10.54
N TRP A 132 3.56 -3.45 -9.96
CA TRP A 132 4.27 -2.18 -10.02
C TRP A 132 4.55 -1.66 -11.43
N GLU A 133 4.68 -2.52 -12.42
CA GLU A 133 4.90 -2.12 -13.82
C GLU A 133 3.69 -1.33 -14.35
N PHE A 134 2.46 -1.77 -14.01
CA PHE A 134 1.26 -1.05 -14.40
C PHE A 134 1.11 0.28 -13.64
N VAL A 135 1.49 0.30 -12.35
CA VAL A 135 1.55 1.54 -11.55
C VAL A 135 2.50 2.54 -12.20
N ARG A 136 3.74 2.11 -12.54
CA ARG A 136 4.75 2.95 -13.19
C ARG A 136 4.25 3.52 -14.52
N ASP A 137 3.70 2.67 -15.38
CA ASP A 137 3.31 3.08 -16.73
C ASP A 137 2.08 4.00 -16.68
N SER A 138 1.15 3.75 -15.76
CA SER A 138 0.01 4.64 -15.48
C SER A 138 0.48 5.97 -14.89
N ALA A 139 1.42 5.95 -13.94
CA ALA A 139 1.96 7.15 -13.33
C ALA A 139 2.65 8.07 -14.34
N LYS A 140 3.39 7.49 -15.30
CA LYS A 140 3.94 8.24 -16.44
C LYS A 140 2.86 8.87 -17.30
N ALA A 141 1.76 8.16 -17.57
CA ALA A 141 0.65 8.69 -18.36
C ALA A 141 -0.10 9.82 -17.62
N ILE A 142 -0.34 9.68 -16.34
CA ILE A 142 -0.95 10.71 -15.45
C ILE A 142 -0.08 11.98 -15.43
N ARG A 143 1.23 11.86 -15.24
CA ARG A 143 2.16 13.01 -15.27
C ARG A 143 2.14 13.77 -16.59
N LYS A 144 2.02 13.07 -17.72
CA LYS A 144 1.88 13.71 -19.04
C LYS A 144 0.62 14.56 -19.16
N ARG A 145 -0.39 14.34 -18.33
CA ARG A 145 -1.62 15.14 -18.22
C ARG A 145 -1.51 16.26 -17.17
N GLY A 146 -0.32 16.47 -16.57
CA GLY A 146 -0.12 17.46 -15.50
C GLY A 146 -0.90 17.13 -14.23
N MET A 147 -1.06 15.84 -13.91
CA MET A 147 -1.81 15.35 -12.77
C MET A 147 -0.90 14.55 -11.82
N LEU A 148 -1.37 14.32 -10.58
CA LEU A 148 -0.61 13.75 -9.48
C LEU A 148 -0.84 12.24 -9.34
N ASN A 149 0.15 11.54 -8.78
CA ASN A 149 0.10 10.13 -8.47
C ASN A 149 0.18 9.88 -6.97
N VAL A 150 -0.78 9.12 -6.46
CA VAL A 150 -0.89 8.77 -5.05
C VAL A 150 -0.75 7.27 -4.89
N LEU A 151 0.10 6.81 -3.97
CA LEU A 151 0.29 5.40 -3.64
C LEU A 151 -0.25 5.09 -2.25
N VAL A 152 -1.12 4.08 -2.13
CA VAL A 152 -1.53 3.51 -0.83
C VAL A 152 -1.10 2.06 -0.80
N SER A 153 -0.13 1.73 0.04
CA SER A 153 0.57 0.46 0.00
C SER A 153 0.94 -0.07 1.37
N ASN A 154 1.11 -1.38 1.47
CA ASN A 154 1.72 -2.02 2.63
C ASN A 154 3.26 -1.84 2.69
N GLY A 155 3.86 -1.27 1.67
CA GLY A 155 5.29 -0.96 1.60
C GLY A 155 6.24 -2.15 1.52
N CYS A 156 5.75 -3.40 1.52
CA CYS A 156 6.60 -4.59 1.51
C CYS A 156 7.07 -4.93 0.08
N ALA A 157 8.00 -4.15 -0.44
CA ALA A 157 8.58 -4.30 -1.77
C ALA A 157 10.12 -4.35 -1.73
N SER A 158 10.75 -4.74 -2.84
CA SER A 158 12.20 -4.63 -3.00
C SER A 158 12.61 -3.18 -3.27
N GLU A 159 13.87 -2.85 -3.00
CA GLU A 159 14.41 -1.50 -3.23
C GLU A 159 14.33 -1.11 -4.70
N GLU A 160 14.57 -2.06 -5.60
CA GLU A 160 14.54 -1.84 -7.04
C GLU A 160 13.14 -1.41 -7.50
N VAL A 161 12.09 -2.02 -6.93
CA VAL A 161 10.69 -1.63 -7.24
C VAL A 161 10.40 -0.21 -6.75
N ILE A 162 10.86 0.15 -5.56
CA ILE A 162 10.67 1.50 -5.03
C ILE A 162 11.47 2.53 -5.83
N ALA A 163 12.73 2.23 -6.19
CA ALA A 163 13.56 3.12 -7.00
C ALA A 163 12.95 3.39 -8.39
N GLU A 164 12.30 2.39 -9.00
CA GLU A 164 11.59 2.54 -10.27
C GLU A 164 10.33 3.40 -10.17
N LEU A 165 9.66 3.40 -9.02
CA LEU A 165 8.38 4.09 -8.82
C LEU A 165 8.54 5.49 -8.20
N ALA A 166 9.43 5.65 -7.24
CA ALA A 166 9.58 6.89 -6.47
C ALA A 166 9.64 8.17 -7.32
N PRO A 167 10.32 8.20 -8.49
CA PRO A 167 10.34 9.39 -9.33
C PRO A 167 8.97 9.83 -9.87
N PHE A 168 7.96 8.98 -9.80
CA PHE A 168 6.63 9.23 -10.36
C PHE A 168 5.54 9.39 -9.30
N ILE A 169 5.82 9.11 -8.02
CA ILE A 169 4.84 9.18 -6.93
C ILE A 169 4.98 10.51 -6.21
N ASP A 170 3.89 11.27 -6.15
CA ASP A 170 3.85 12.60 -5.53
C ASP A 170 3.50 12.52 -4.04
N ALA A 171 2.59 11.60 -3.67
CA ALA A 171 2.26 11.32 -2.29
C ALA A 171 2.05 9.82 -2.05
N ALA A 172 2.38 9.35 -0.86
CA ALA A 172 2.19 7.97 -0.46
C ALA A 172 1.64 7.86 0.97
N ASN A 173 0.68 6.95 1.17
CA ASN A 173 0.36 6.44 2.50
C ASN A 173 0.88 5.00 2.61
N ILE A 174 1.78 4.77 3.57
CA ILE A 174 2.37 3.46 3.80
C ILE A 174 1.86 2.88 5.12
N ASP A 175 1.31 1.67 5.04
CA ASP A 175 0.84 0.93 6.21
C ASP A 175 2.04 0.34 6.98
N LEU A 176 2.51 1.01 8.02
CA LEU A 176 3.40 0.43 9.02
C LEU A 176 2.58 -0.30 10.07
N LYS A 177 2.35 -1.60 9.84
CA LYS A 177 1.33 -2.38 10.54
C LYS A 177 1.72 -2.76 11.97
N GLY A 178 3.00 -2.79 12.29
CA GLY A 178 3.50 -3.16 13.62
C GLY A 178 4.97 -2.79 13.81
N PRO A 179 5.48 -2.90 15.06
CA PRO A 179 6.78 -2.38 15.45
C PRO A 179 7.96 -3.34 15.17
N SER A 180 7.71 -4.58 14.76
CA SER A 180 8.73 -5.63 14.76
C SER A 180 8.54 -6.66 13.65
N GLN A 181 9.59 -7.48 13.41
CA GLN A 181 9.50 -8.62 12.51
C GLN A 181 8.50 -9.67 12.99
N ASP A 182 8.36 -9.89 14.29
CA ASP A 182 7.38 -10.85 14.86
C ASP A 182 5.95 -10.48 14.46
N TYR A 183 5.62 -9.17 14.46
CA TYR A 183 4.33 -8.71 13.94
C TYR A 183 4.20 -8.97 12.43
N TYR A 184 5.28 -8.73 11.68
CA TYR A 184 5.28 -8.94 10.24
C TYR A 184 5.26 -10.42 9.86
N ASP A 185 5.80 -11.33 10.67
CA ASP A 185 5.66 -12.78 10.48
C ASP A 185 4.18 -13.21 10.60
N TRP A 186 3.45 -12.61 11.54
CA TRP A 186 2.01 -12.84 11.69
C TRP A 186 1.19 -12.39 10.47
N VAL A 187 1.52 -11.25 9.87
CA VAL A 187 0.83 -10.74 8.68
C VAL A 187 1.47 -11.21 7.36
N GLY A 188 2.56 -11.95 7.43
CA GLY A 188 3.26 -12.54 6.29
C GLY A 188 4.12 -11.58 5.49
N GLY A 189 4.75 -10.60 6.14
CA GLY A 189 5.58 -9.56 5.51
C GLY A 189 7.02 -9.50 6.00
N ASP A 190 7.67 -8.37 5.72
CA ASP A 190 9.03 -8.04 6.14
C ASP A 190 9.08 -6.62 6.68
N PHE A 191 9.37 -6.49 7.98
CA PHE A 191 9.41 -5.21 8.68
C PHE A 191 10.45 -4.25 8.10
N LYS A 192 11.66 -4.77 7.84
CA LYS A 192 12.77 -3.97 7.33
C LYS A 192 12.49 -3.41 5.94
N ALA A 193 11.83 -4.20 5.09
CA ALA A 193 11.45 -3.75 3.75
C ALA A 193 10.44 -2.60 3.80
N VAL A 194 9.46 -2.65 4.71
CA VAL A 194 8.48 -1.56 4.87
C VAL A 194 9.15 -0.30 5.42
N CYS A 195 9.98 -0.42 6.43
CA CYS A 195 10.77 0.70 6.96
C CYS A 195 11.62 1.36 5.87
N ARG A 196 12.29 0.54 5.06
CA ARG A 196 13.11 1.01 3.94
C ARG A 196 12.27 1.73 2.88
N THR A 197 11.09 1.21 2.54
CA THR A 197 10.17 1.87 1.59
C THR A 197 9.76 3.26 2.06
N ILE A 198 9.44 3.43 3.35
CA ILE A 198 9.12 4.74 3.93
C ILE A 198 10.29 5.71 3.76
N ALA A 199 11.52 5.28 4.12
CA ALA A 199 12.71 6.10 4.01
C ALA A 199 13.01 6.49 2.55
N LEU A 200 13.04 5.53 1.62
CA LEU A 200 13.33 5.77 0.20
C LEU A 200 12.33 6.70 -0.47
N LEU A 201 11.03 6.57 -0.19
CA LEU A 201 10.02 7.49 -0.72
C LEU A 201 10.20 8.91 -0.17
N HIS A 202 10.48 9.03 1.13
CA HIS A 202 10.76 10.33 1.75
C HIS A 202 12.03 10.99 1.17
N GLU A 203 13.12 10.24 1.04
CA GLU A 203 14.37 10.70 0.43
C GLU A 203 14.20 11.14 -1.02
N ALA A 204 13.31 10.48 -1.77
CA ALA A 204 12.97 10.85 -3.14
C ALA A 204 12.08 12.11 -3.25
N GLY A 205 11.71 12.74 -2.13
CA GLY A 205 10.86 13.94 -2.09
C GLY A 205 9.36 13.67 -2.22
N CYS A 206 8.93 12.41 -2.11
CA CYS A 206 7.51 12.07 -2.04
C CYS A 206 6.92 12.57 -0.70
N HIS A 207 5.71 13.13 -0.71
CA HIS A 207 4.96 13.38 0.51
C HIS A 207 4.51 12.05 1.13
N VAL A 208 5.13 11.65 2.23
CA VAL A 208 4.83 10.37 2.90
C VAL A 208 3.98 10.62 4.14
N GLU A 209 2.88 9.89 4.26
CA GLU A 209 2.13 9.72 5.50
C GLU A 209 2.12 8.22 5.86
N VAL A 210 2.09 7.90 7.15
CA VAL A 210 2.13 6.51 7.63
C VAL A 210 0.83 6.19 8.35
N THR A 211 0.30 4.98 8.13
CA THR A 211 -0.88 4.47 8.82
C THR A 211 -0.53 3.25 9.67
N THR A 212 -0.96 3.26 10.93
CA THR A 212 -0.93 2.09 11.81
C THR A 212 -2.35 1.75 12.27
N LEU A 213 -2.84 0.58 11.85
CA LEU A 213 -4.07 0.01 12.37
C LEU A 213 -3.78 -0.65 13.73
N VAL A 214 -4.41 -0.15 14.77
CA VAL A 214 -4.26 -0.68 16.14
C VAL A 214 -5.14 -1.92 16.32
N VAL A 215 -4.53 -3.08 16.44
CA VAL A 215 -5.21 -4.38 16.58
C VAL A 215 -5.08 -4.86 18.02
N PRO A 216 -6.18 -5.10 18.77
CA PRO A 216 -6.15 -5.52 20.16
C PRO A 216 -5.32 -6.78 20.39
N GLY A 217 -4.43 -6.74 21.41
CA GLY A 217 -3.54 -7.83 21.78
C GLY A 217 -2.41 -8.11 20.78
N ARG A 218 -2.13 -7.17 19.85
CA ARG A 218 -1.09 -7.33 18.82
C ARG A 218 -0.09 -6.18 18.76
N ASN A 219 -0.60 -4.95 18.67
CA ASN A 219 0.21 -3.72 18.59
C ASN A 219 -0.46 -2.56 19.34
N ASP A 220 -1.18 -2.85 20.42
CA ASP A 220 -1.98 -1.91 21.20
C ASP A 220 -1.32 -1.50 22.54
N SER A 221 -0.06 -1.86 22.75
CA SER A 221 0.73 -1.42 23.90
C SER A 221 1.40 -0.06 23.68
N ASP A 222 1.73 0.63 24.78
CA ASP A 222 2.47 1.89 24.76
C ASP A 222 3.84 1.72 24.10
N ALA A 223 4.51 0.59 24.37
CA ALA A 223 5.82 0.28 23.78
C ALA A 223 5.77 0.08 22.25
N ASP A 224 4.68 -0.52 21.74
CA ASP A 224 4.53 -0.73 20.30
C ASP A 224 4.43 0.60 19.54
N ILE A 225 3.56 1.50 20.01
CA ILE A 225 3.39 2.79 19.33
C ILE A 225 4.60 3.71 19.53
N ASP A 226 5.29 3.61 20.67
CA ASP A 226 6.53 4.35 20.90
C ASP A 226 7.63 3.88 19.92
N ALA A 227 7.77 2.57 19.70
CA ALA A 227 8.73 2.01 18.72
C ALA A 227 8.37 2.43 17.27
N ILE A 228 7.09 2.37 16.89
CA ILE A 228 6.60 2.83 15.57
C ILE A 228 6.93 4.31 15.38
N SER A 229 6.56 5.17 16.35
CA SER A 229 6.79 6.61 16.26
C SER A 229 8.26 6.98 16.33
N ALA A 230 9.08 6.22 17.07
CA ALA A 230 10.53 6.39 17.10
C ALA A 230 11.17 6.10 15.73
N PHE A 231 10.76 5.03 15.05
CA PHE A 231 11.21 4.75 13.70
C PHE A 231 10.80 5.88 12.73
N ILE A 232 9.53 6.29 12.73
CA ILE A 232 9.06 7.37 11.84
C ILE A 232 9.84 8.65 12.10
N ALA A 233 10.04 9.05 13.37
CA ALA A 233 10.81 10.22 13.74
C ALA A 233 12.28 10.14 13.33
N SER A 234 12.87 8.94 13.24
CA SER A 234 14.25 8.75 12.75
C SER A 234 14.39 9.04 11.25
N VAL A 235 13.30 8.92 10.48
CA VAL A 235 13.23 9.34 9.06
C VAL A 235 12.93 10.84 9.01
N SER A 236 11.82 11.26 9.60
CA SER A 236 11.47 12.68 9.79
C SER A 236 10.36 12.82 10.84
N PRO A 237 10.49 13.70 11.85
CA PRO A 237 9.43 13.95 12.82
C PRO A 237 8.19 14.63 12.21
N ASP A 238 8.28 15.13 10.99
CA ASP A 238 7.19 15.80 10.27
C ASP A 238 6.34 14.83 9.42
N ILE A 239 6.73 13.56 9.28
CA ILE A 239 5.90 12.54 8.64
C ILE A 239 4.65 12.31 9.49
N PRO A 240 3.44 12.53 8.94
CA PRO A 240 2.21 12.31 9.66
C PRO A 240 1.96 10.83 9.96
N LEU A 241 1.50 10.55 11.18
CA LEU A 241 1.06 9.21 11.58
C LEU A 241 -0.46 9.18 11.81
N HIS A 242 -1.14 8.27 11.10
CA HIS A 242 -2.54 7.95 11.31
C HIS A 242 -2.65 6.72 12.24
N VAL A 243 -3.07 6.94 13.47
CA VAL A 243 -3.38 5.87 14.44
C VAL A 243 -4.84 5.51 14.26
N THR A 244 -5.12 4.36 13.65
CA THR A 244 -6.47 4.02 13.21
C THR A 244 -7.06 2.86 14.01
N ARG A 245 -8.39 2.94 14.22
CA ARG A 245 -9.15 1.95 14.95
C ARG A 245 -9.40 0.70 14.11
N PHE A 246 -9.12 -0.49 14.67
CA PHE A 246 -9.49 -1.76 14.07
C PHE A 246 -10.99 -2.07 14.27
N PHE A 247 -11.58 -2.67 13.24
CA PHE A 247 -12.88 -3.32 13.28
C PHE A 247 -12.79 -4.77 12.80
N PRO A 248 -13.60 -5.71 13.36
CA PRO A 248 -13.63 -7.11 12.94
C PRO A 248 -13.85 -7.27 11.43
N ARG A 249 -12.97 -8.05 10.78
CA ARG A 249 -13.06 -8.34 9.34
C ARG A 249 -12.39 -9.68 9.05
N TRP A 250 -12.80 -10.30 7.95
CA TRP A 250 -12.26 -11.50 7.34
C TRP A 250 -12.06 -12.64 8.36
N ARG A 251 -10.82 -12.92 8.79
CA ARG A 251 -10.46 -14.01 9.73
C ARG A 251 -10.43 -13.57 11.19
N MET A 252 -10.80 -12.33 11.47
CA MET A 252 -10.89 -11.78 12.82
C MET A 252 -12.29 -11.23 13.11
N THR A 253 -13.33 -11.98 12.73
CA THR A 253 -14.74 -11.61 12.94
C THR A 253 -15.15 -11.65 14.41
N ASP A 254 -14.49 -12.49 15.21
CA ASP A 254 -14.81 -12.69 16.63
C ASP A 254 -14.04 -11.72 17.56
N ALA A 255 -13.12 -10.93 16.99
CA ALA A 255 -12.40 -9.93 17.76
C ALA A 255 -13.28 -8.70 18.03
N SER A 256 -13.08 -8.03 19.17
CA SER A 256 -13.73 -6.75 19.44
C SER A 256 -13.01 -5.61 18.74
N PRO A 257 -13.74 -4.54 18.30
CA PRO A 257 -13.10 -3.33 17.81
C PRO A 257 -12.19 -2.73 18.90
N THR A 258 -11.08 -2.11 18.47
CA THR A 258 -10.20 -1.41 19.42
C THR A 258 -10.97 -0.34 20.19
N PRO A 259 -10.88 -0.27 21.52
CA PRO A 259 -11.50 0.80 22.27
C PRO A 259 -10.98 2.18 21.82
N VAL A 260 -11.88 3.15 21.65
CA VAL A 260 -11.51 4.52 21.22
C VAL A 260 -10.51 5.15 22.19
N ALA A 261 -10.65 4.88 23.49
CA ALA A 261 -9.72 5.36 24.52
C ALA A 261 -8.29 4.83 24.28
N THR A 262 -8.14 3.58 23.84
CA THR A 262 -6.83 2.99 23.48
C THR A 262 -6.22 3.73 22.31
N VAL A 263 -6.98 3.94 21.21
CA VAL A 263 -6.47 4.65 20.04
C VAL A 263 -6.02 6.08 20.39
N ARG A 264 -6.80 6.81 21.20
CA ARG A 264 -6.45 8.15 21.65
C ARG A 264 -5.20 8.18 22.52
N ARG A 265 -5.11 7.27 23.50
CA ARG A 265 -3.93 7.13 24.37
C ARG A 265 -2.66 6.86 23.54
N LEU A 266 -2.73 5.96 22.57
CA LEU A 266 -1.59 5.65 21.69
C LEU A 266 -1.21 6.85 20.80
N ALA A 267 -2.20 7.59 20.29
CA ALA A 267 -1.93 8.81 19.55
C ALA A 267 -1.22 9.87 20.41
N ASP A 268 -1.58 9.99 21.70
CA ASP A 268 -0.91 10.93 22.62
C ASP A 268 0.55 10.52 22.90
N ILE A 269 0.84 9.22 22.95
CA ILE A 269 2.23 8.73 23.06
C ILE A 269 3.02 9.08 21.79
N ALA A 270 2.46 8.82 20.60
CA ALA A 270 3.12 9.12 19.34
C ALA A 270 3.41 10.63 19.17
N ARG A 271 2.56 11.52 19.69
CA ARG A 271 2.76 12.99 19.69
C ARG A 271 3.98 13.46 20.49
N ARG A 272 4.57 12.59 21.31
CA ARG A 272 5.83 12.91 22.00
C ARG A 272 7.03 12.94 21.04
N ARG A 273 6.90 12.31 19.88
CA ARG A 273 7.98 12.15 18.88
C ARG A 273 7.65 12.80 17.53
N LEU A 274 6.37 12.89 17.17
CA LEU A 274 5.90 13.31 15.87
C LEU A 274 5.07 14.59 15.94
N SER A 275 5.31 15.51 15.00
CA SER A 275 4.61 16.80 14.91
C SER A 275 3.14 16.65 14.51
N ARG A 276 2.80 15.56 13.79
CA ARG A 276 1.48 15.36 13.19
C ARG A 276 0.98 13.95 13.46
N VAL A 277 -0.01 13.81 14.35
CA VAL A 277 -0.64 12.52 14.67
C VAL A 277 -2.15 12.68 14.62
N LEU A 278 -2.79 11.87 13.78
CA LEU A 278 -4.24 11.83 13.59
C LEU A 278 -4.82 10.55 14.17
N VAL A 279 -6.05 10.65 14.65
CA VAL A 279 -6.86 9.52 15.10
C VAL A 279 -7.88 9.22 14.02
N GLY A 280 -7.91 7.96 13.54
CA GLY A 280 -8.81 7.54 12.48
C GLY A 280 -9.82 6.48 12.92
N ASN A 281 -10.97 6.45 12.24
CA ASN A 281 -12.06 5.47 12.45
C ASN A 281 -12.66 5.51 13.87
N CYS A 282 -12.67 6.68 14.52
CA CYS A 282 -13.20 6.91 15.89
C CYS A 282 -14.39 7.85 15.89
#